data_80208733b2f773300b0868bb70f85782
#
_entry.id   80208733b2f773300b0868bb70f85782
#
_cell.length_a   1.000
_cell.length_b   1.000
_cell.length_c   1.000
_cell.angle_alpha   90.00
_cell.angle_beta   90.00
_cell.angle_gamma   90.00
#
_symmetry.space_group_name_H-M   'P 1'
#
loop_
_entity.id
_entity.type
_entity.pdbx_description
1 polymer ?
#
loop_
_entity_poly.entity_id
_entity_poly.type
_entity_poly.pdbx_seq_one_letter_code
_entity_poly.pdbx_strand_id
1 'polypeptide(L)'
;MDREPAGVTGAEPRPAAARGPRRRRAAVVAVTVVLVAVLAVIAVLATRRGAASNASPAATPTPTATARPSVSAIYQRVRPSVVVIRTNDALGSGVIVADDGTIVTANHVIAGATRIRVTFFDGTTTSAAVVVADPKRDVAVLNPASLPEVVVPAALGGGADVGAPVVAVGNPLGLADSVSAGVVSGLNRTAQTSDGTYSGLIQFDASVNPGSSGGALLDARGLVIGIVVSIANPAREDAFAGIGFAVPIGAALSGGSRTGPGHGPQI
;
A
#
# COMPACT_ATOMS: atom_id res chain seq x y z
N MET A 1 -49.80 73.70 -69.43
CA MET A 1 -49.28 73.32 -70.72
C MET A 1 -49.17 71.81 -70.68
N ASP A 2 -50.29 71.17 -71.06
CA ASP A 2 -50.45 70.44 -72.30
C ASP A 2 -49.53 69.24 -72.44
N ARG A 3 -49.85 68.06 -72.49
CA ARG A 3 -50.92 67.35 -73.21
C ARG A 3 -50.91 65.86 -72.83
N GLU A 4 -52.05 65.32 -72.54
CA GLU A 4 -52.44 63.95 -72.88
C GLU A 4 -52.40 63.73 -74.46
N PRO A 5 -52.67 62.53 -75.01
CA PRO A 5 -53.13 61.23 -74.48
C PRO A 5 -52.64 60.00 -75.29
N ALA A 6 -53.29 58.88 -74.95
CA ALA A 6 -53.71 57.73 -75.80
C ALA A 6 -52.65 56.60 -75.93
N GLY A 7 -52.96 55.37 -75.86
CA GLY A 7 -54.15 54.57 -75.98
C GLY A 7 -53.85 53.09 -75.92
N VAL A 8 -54.71 52.41 -75.33
CA VAL A 8 -55.43 51.16 -75.69
C VAL A 8 -54.69 50.10 -76.47
N THR A 9 -54.55 48.93 -75.91
CA THR A 9 -55.29 47.75 -76.39
C THR A 9 -55.00 46.54 -75.45
N GLY A 10 -56.06 45.88 -75.11
CA GLY A 10 -56.24 44.72 -74.35
C GLY A 10 -55.71 43.44 -74.93
N ALA A 11 -55.36 42.56 -74.11
CA ALA A 11 -55.30 41.15 -74.42
C ALA A 11 -55.88 40.36 -73.25
N GLU A 12 -57.03 39.75 -73.51
CA GLU A 12 -57.74 38.83 -72.62
C GLU A 12 -56.81 37.67 -72.13
N PRO A 13 -56.93 37.27 -70.89
CA PRO A 13 -56.22 36.06 -70.41
C PRO A 13 -57.02 34.82 -70.85
N ARG A 14 -56.35 33.91 -71.53
CA ARG A 14 -56.81 32.55 -71.79
C ARG A 14 -57.03 31.76 -70.51
N PRO A 15 -58.12 31.01 -70.36
CA PRO A 15 -58.35 30.19 -69.16
C PRO A 15 -57.37 29.02 -69.08
N ALA A 16 -56.73 28.92 -67.95
CA ALA A 16 -55.84 27.78 -67.59
C ALA A 16 -56.68 26.50 -67.51
N ALA A 17 -56.33 25.50 -68.27
CA ALA A 17 -56.99 24.20 -68.35
C ALA A 17 -56.97 23.54 -66.97
N ALA A 18 -58.10 23.29 -66.34
CA ALA A 18 -58.32 22.58 -65.11
C ALA A 18 -57.84 21.14 -65.29
N ARG A 19 -56.72 20.77 -64.59
CA ARG A 19 -56.23 19.39 -64.49
C ARG A 19 -57.26 18.58 -63.72
N GLY A 20 -57.91 17.62 -64.36
CA GLY A 20 -58.99 16.81 -63.82
C GLY A 20 -58.64 15.98 -62.60
N PRO A 21 -59.64 15.62 -61.79
CA PRO A 21 -59.45 14.97 -60.47
C PRO A 21 -58.75 13.57 -60.48
N ARG A 22 -58.72 12.94 -61.68
CA ARG A 22 -58.04 11.60 -61.83
C ARG A 22 -56.55 11.66 -61.73
N ARG A 23 -55.86 12.71 -62.20
CA ARG A 23 -54.38 12.83 -62.07
C ARG A 23 -53.93 13.12 -60.64
N ARG A 24 -54.73 13.84 -59.84
CA ARG A 24 -54.44 14.11 -58.45
C ARG A 24 -54.51 12.81 -57.57
N ARG A 25 -55.52 11.94 -57.87
CA ARG A 25 -55.67 10.65 -57.18
C ARG A 25 -54.52 9.69 -57.51
N ALA A 26 -54.05 9.62 -58.72
CA ALA A 26 -52.93 8.81 -59.15
C ALA A 26 -51.61 9.30 -58.48
N ALA A 27 -51.43 10.62 -58.40
CA ALA A 27 -50.23 11.17 -57.71
C ALA A 27 -50.21 10.90 -56.18
N VAL A 28 -51.39 11.00 -55.54
CA VAL A 28 -51.50 10.69 -54.10
C VAL A 28 -51.23 9.21 -53.84
N VAL A 29 -51.78 8.30 -54.65
CA VAL A 29 -51.54 6.88 -54.52
C VAL A 29 -50.07 6.53 -54.74
N ALA A 30 -49.39 7.12 -55.71
CA ALA A 30 -47.99 6.91 -55.98
C ALA A 30 -47.09 7.39 -54.78
N VAL A 31 -47.41 8.56 -54.25
CA VAL A 31 -46.66 9.09 -53.06
C VAL A 31 -46.87 8.20 -51.83
N THR A 32 -48.11 7.71 -51.62
CA THR A 32 -48.40 6.81 -50.48
C THR A 32 -47.65 5.47 -50.60
N VAL A 33 -47.60 4.90 -51.80
CA VAL A 33 -46.86 3.64 -52.05
C VAL A 33 -45.36 3.83 -51.83
N VAL A 34 -44.78 4.95 -52.27
CA VAL A 34 -43.35 5.26 -52.03
C VAL A 34 -43.09 5.45 -50.55
N LEU A 35 -43.96 6.14 -49.83
CA LEU A 35 -43.80 6.37 -48.38
C LEU A 35 -43.87 5.06 -47.60
N VAL A 36 -44.79 4.17 -47.94
CA VAL A 36 -44.89 2.84 -47.31
C VAL A 36 -43.66 1.99 -47.63
N ALA A 37 -43.16 2.03 -48.87
CA ALA A 37 -41.94 1.32 -49.24
C ALA A 37 -40.72 1.84 -48.49
N VAL A 38 -40.59 3.16 -48.33
CA VAL A 38 -39.49 3.79 -47.55
C VAL A 38 -39.59 3.41 -46.08
N LEU A 39 -40.78 3.44 -45.47
CA LEU A 39 -40.99 3.04 -44.10
C LEU A 39 -40.68 1.54 -43.89
N ALA A 40 -41.05 0.69 -44.84
CA ALA A 40 -40.71 -0.74 -44.79
C ALA A 40 -39.20 -0.97 -44.86
N VAL A 41 -38.50 -0.22 -45.73
CA VAL A 41 -37.02 -0.30 -45.79
C VAL A 41 -36.36 0.20 -44.51
N ILE A 42 -36.88 1.30 -43.95
CA ILE A 42 -36.37 1.81 -42.65
C ILE A 42 -36.61 0.79 -41.52
N ALA A 43 -37.77 0.15 -41.47
CA ALA A 43 -38.09 -0.88 -40.50
C ALA A 43 -37.18 -2.11 -40.64
N VAL A 44 -36.89 -2.56 -41.87
CA VAL A 44 -35.96 -3.67 -42.15
C VAL A 44 -34.51 -3.30 -41.77
N LEU A 45 -34.11 -2.06 -42.05
CA LEU A 45 -32.77 -1.57 -41.66
C LEU A 45 -32.65 -1.41 -40.15
N ALA A 46 -33.71 -0.98 -39.46
CA ALA A 46 -33.75 -0.87 -38.01
C ALA A 46 -33.68 -2.25 -37.32
N THR A 47 -34.43 -3.24 -37.85
CA THR A 47 -34.38 -4.61 -37.32
C THR A 47 -33.01 -5.29 -37.57
N ARG A 48 -32.38 -5.01 -38.71
CA ARG A 48 -31.03 -5.52 -39.01
C ARG A 48 -29.94 -4.86 -38.16
N ARG A 49 -30.10 -3.59 -37.72
CA ARG A 49 -29.20 -2.91 -36.79
C ARG A 49 -29.41 -3.37 -35.35
N GLY A 50 -30.61 -3.81 -34.98
CA GLY A 50 -30.88 -4.33 -33.65
C GLY A 50 -30.35 -5.77 -33.39
N ALA A 51 -30.01 -6.52 -34.48
CA ALA A 51 -29.48 -7.88 -34.38
C ALA A 51 -27.93 -7.95 -34.39
N ALA A 52 -27.27 -6.81 -34.59
CA ALA A 52 -25.81 -6.75 -34.50
C ALA A 52 -25.38 -6.29 -33.10
N SER A 53 -24.92 -7.23 -32.31
CA SER A 53 -24.03 -7.02 -31.21
C SER A 53 -24.64 -6.59 -29.86
N ASN A 54 -25.27 -7.55 -29.18
CA ASN A 54 -25.08 -7.71 -27.72
C ASN A 54 -24.12 -8.87 -27.42
N ALA A 55 -23.10 -9.06 -28.22
CA ALA A 55 -21.90 -9.73 -27.76
C ALA A 55 -21.16 -8.70 -26.87
N SER A 56 -21.51 -8.66 -25.59
CA SER A 56 -20.64 -8.10 -24.57
C SER A 56 -19.26 -8.73 -24.79
N PRO A 57 -18.17 -7.95 -25.00
CA PRO A 57 -16.86 -8.54 -25.10
C PRO A 57 -16.69 -9.38 -23.84
N ALA A 58 -16.42 -10.68 -24.02
CA ALA A 58 -16.07 -11.54 -22.90
C ALA A 58 -14.94 -10.81 -22.18
N ALA A 59 -15.20 -10.41 -20.92
CA ALA A 59 -14.20 -9.76 -20.10
C ALA A 59 -13.01 -10.71 -20.08
N THR A 60 -11.93 -10.34 -20.76
CA THR A 60 -10.64 -11.01 -20.62
C THR A 60 -10.40 -11.06 -19.11
N PRO A 61 -10.15 -12.24 -18.50
CA PRO A 61 -9.91 -12.30 -17.07
C PRO A 61 -8.71 -11.38 -16.80
N THR A 62 -8.98 -10.21 -16.24
CA THR A 62 -7.93 -9.34 -15.70
C THR A 62 -7.18 -10.23 -14.72
N PRO A 63 -5.86 -10.41 -14.86
CA PRO A 63 -5.11 -11.19 -13.89
C PRO A 63 -5.45 -10.60 -12.53
N THR A 64 -6.04 -11.41 -11.66
CA THR A 64 -6.34 -11.02 -10.28
C THR A 64 -5.00 -10.73 -9.65
N ALA A 65 -4.57 -9.48 -9.68
CA ALA A 65 -3.41 -9.04 -8.94
C ALA A 65 -3.69 -9.48 -7.50
N THR A 66 -2.88 -10.37 -6.96
CA THR A 66 -2.98 -10.83 -5.58
C THR A 66 -3.00 -9.56 -4.72
N ALA A 67 -4.15 -9.21 -4.19
CA ALA A 67 -4.34 -7.98 -3.47
C ALA A 67 -3.34 -7.93 -2.31
N ARG A 68 -2.57 -6.85 -2.23
CA ARG A 68 -1.63 -6.65 -1.11
C ARG A 68 -2.42 -6.69 0.20
N PRO A 69 -1.91 -7.36 1.24
CA PRO A 69 -2.60 -7.37 2.53
C PRO A 69 -2.79 -5.95 3.04
N SER A 70 -3.91 -5.69 3.70
CA SER A 70 -4.13 -4.40 4.36
C SER A 70 -3.19 -4.24 5.57
N VAL A 71 -2.96 -3.01 6.01
CA VAL A 71 -2.18 -2.71 7.25
C VAL A 71 -2.74 -3.49 8.43
N SER A 72 -4.07 -3.58 8.55
CA SER A 72 -4.72 -4.37 9.60
C SER A 72 -4.39 -5.86 9.49
N ALA A 73 -4.40 -6.43 8.28
CA ALA A 73 -4.06 -7.84 8.08
C ALA A 73 -2.56 -8.13 8.39
N ILE A 74 -1.66 -7.21 8.02
CA ILE A 74 -0.24 -7.29 8.37
C ILE A 74 -0.08 -7.26 9.89
N TYR A 75 -0.70 -6.29 10.55
CA TYR A 75 -0.66 -6.14 11.99
C TYR A 75 -1.15 -7.39 12.71
N GLN A 76 -2.34 -7.93 12.38
CA GLN A 76 -2.87 -9.14 13.03
C GLN A 76 -1.94 -10.35 12.89
N ARG A 77 -1.21 -10.45 11.79
CA ARG A 77 -0.25 -11.53 11.55
C ARG A 77 1.01 -11.39 12.37
N VAL A 78 1.51 -10.17 12.54
CA VAL A 78 2.86 -9.91 13.10
C VAL A 78 2.82 -9.64 14.60
N ARG A 79 1.72 -9.10 15.13
CA ARG A 79 1.64 -8.73 16.55
C ARG A 79 2.02 -9.86 17.53
N PRO A 80 1.74 -11.16 17.26
CA PRO A 80 2.18 -12.23 18.17
C PRO A 80 3.70 -12.42 18.20
N SER A 81 4.40 -11.89 17.18
CA SER A 81 5.87 -11.93 17.11
C SER A 81 6.53 -10.72 17.75
N VAL A 82 5.76 -9.71 18.21
CA VAL A 82 6.29 -8.50 18.83
C VAL A 82 6.11 -8.59 20.34
N VAL A 83 7.18 -8.33 21.08
CA VAL A 83 7.18 -8.39 22.53
C VAL A 83 7.44 -7.02 23.15
N VAL A 84 6.95 -6.82 24.37
CA VAL A 84 7.34 -5.67 25.20
C VAL A 84 8.62 -6.03 25.97
N ILE A 85 9.60 -5.15 25.90
CA ILE A 85 10.83 -5.27 26.70
C ILE A 85 10.83 -4.17 27.74
N ARG A 86 10.99 -4.58 29.00
CA ARG A 86 11.10 -3.65 30.13
C ARG A 86 12.39 -3.92 30.90
N THR A 87 13.14 -2.87 31.16
CA THR A 87 14.32 -2.89 32.02
C THR A 87 14.07 -2.06 33.28
N ASN A 88 15.10 -1.78 34.06
CA ASN A 88 15.02 -0.88 35.20
C ASN A 88 14.64 0.54 34.78
N ASP A 89 15.22 1.00 33.65
CA ASP A 89 15.21 2.41 33.25
C ASP A 89 14.61 2.64 31.87
N ALA A 90 14.30 1.59 31.10
CA ALA A 90 13.79 1.70 29.75
C ALA A 90 12.58 0.80 29.48
N LEU A 91 11.78 1.26 28.51
CA LEU A 91 10.71 0.51 27.87
C LEU A 91 10.99 0.46 26.36
N GLY A 92 10.86 -0.71 25.78
CA GLY A 92 11.05 -0.93 24.35
C GLY A 92 10.25 -2.11 23.84
N SER A 93 10.53 -2.46 22.62
CA SER A 93 9.95 -3.58 21.89
C SER A 93 11.02 -4.58 21.50
N GLY A 94 10.60 -5.78 21.10
CA GLY A 94 11.46 -6.77 20.49
C GLY A 94 10.68 -7.58 19.46
N VAL A 95 11.40 -8.26 18.58
CA VAL A 95 10.83 -9.12 17.53
C VAL A 95 11.33 -10.53 17.71
N ILE A 96 10.44 -11.50 17.88
CA ILE A 96 10.77 -12.92 17.89
C ILE A 96 11.17 -13.32 16.46
N VAL A 97 12.37 -13.86 16.29
CA VAL A 97 12.93 -14.17 14.96
C VAL A 97 13.16 -15.68 14.74
N ALA A 98 12.98 -16.52 15.76
CA ALA A 98 13.16 -17.95 15.67
C ALA A 98 12.21 -18.70 16.61
N ASP A 99 11.98 -20.01 16.32
CA ASP A 99 11.06 -20.86 17.06
C ASP A 99 11.50 -21.14 18.50
N ASP A 100 12.79 -20.97 18.81
CA ASP A 100 13.34 -21.05 20.17
C ASP A 100 13.08 -19.80 21.02
N GLY A 101 12.29 -18.85 20.48
CA GLY A 101 11.96 -17.60 21.14
C GLY A 101 13.06 -16.54 21.10
N THR A 102 14.11 -16.73 20.30
CA THR A 102 15.15 -15.71 20.11
C THR A 102 14.55 -14.38 19.68
N ILE A 103 14.88 -13.30 20.40
CA ILE A 103 14.35 -11.96 20.21
C ILE A 103 15.45 -11.02 19.75
N VAL A 104 15.17 -10.21 18.72
CA VAL A 104 16.01 -9.08 18.32
C VAL A 104 15.37 -7.79 18.82
N THR A 105 16.19 -6.88 19.36
CA THR A 105 15.77 -5.57 19.87
C THR A 105 16.83 -4.51 19.59
N ALA A 106 16.54 -3.25 19.92
CA ALA A 106 17.55 -2.19 19.92
C ALA A 106 18.47 -2.30 21.15
N ASN A 107 19.77 -2.12 20.95
CA ASN A 107 20.74 -2.26 22.04
C ASN A 107 20.54 -1.21 23.14
N HIS A 108 20.21 0.03 22.80
CA HIS A 108 19.99 1.09 23.79
C HIS A 108 18.83 0.78 24.76
N VAL A 109 17.85 -0.06 24.35
CA VAL A 109 16.76 -0.50 25.24
C VAL A 109 17.25 -1.35 26.39
N ILE A 110 18.35 -2.10 26.18
CA ILE A 110 18.90 -3.03 27.21
C ILE A 110 20.24 -2.61 27.74
N ALA A 111 20.85 -1.55 27.22
CA ALA A 111 22.17 -1.09 27.65
C ALA A 111 22.17 -0.71 29.13
N GLY A 112 23.13 -1.26 29.90
CA GLY A 112 23.25 -1.03 31.34
C GLY A 112 22.18 -1.72 32.20
N ALA A 113 21.26 -2.44 31.63
CA ALA A 113 20.19 -3.10 32.36
C ALA A 113 20.71 -4.25 33.20
N THR A 114 20.36 -4.26 34.50
CA THR A 114 20.62 -5.39 35.40
C THR A 114 19.53 -6.46 35.35
N ARG A 115 18.36 -6.10 34.88
CA ARG A 115 17.21 -6.99 34.65
C ARG A 115 16.53 -6.65 33.34
N ILE A 116 16.26 -7.66 32.56
CA ILE A 116 15.49 -7.58 31.33
C ILE A 116 14.25 -8.46 31.48
N ARG A 117 13.08 -7.88 31.34
CA ARG A 117 11.80 -8.57 31.38
C ARG A 117 11.14 -8.48 30.01
N VAL A 118 10.69 -9.61 29.51
CA VAL A 118 9.98 -9.73 28.25
C VAL A 118 8.52 -10.10 28.55
N THR A 119 7.59 -9.41 27.95
CA THR A 119 6.16 -9.77 27.97
C THR A 119 5.76 -10.13 26.54
N PHE A 120 5.29 -11.35 26.38
CA PHE A 120 4.78 -11.88 25.11
C PHE A 120 3.35 -11.37 24.86
N PHE A 121 2.88 -11.59 23.64
CA PHE A 121 1.55 -11.17 23.19
C PHE A 121 0.40 -11.75 24.05
N ASP A 122 0.53 -12.98 24.54
CA ASP A 122 -0.46 -13.64 25.39
C ASP A 122 -0.45 -13.15 26.86
N GLY A 123 0.44 -12.20 27.19
CA GLY A 123 0.65 -11.67 28.54
C GLY A 123 1.65 -12.46 29.37
N THR A 124 2.18 -13.58 28.89
CA THR A 124 3.25 -14.33 29.56
C THR A 124 4.46 -13.43 29.74
N THR A 125 5.03 -13.41 30.94
CA THR A 125 6.18 -12.57 31.27
C THR A 125 7.30 -13.41 31.80
N THR A 126 8.53 -13.19 31.29
CA THR A 126 9.75 -13.91 31.68
C THR A 126 10.94 -12.97 31.76
N SER A 127 12.02 -13.41 32.37
CA SER A 127 13.32 -12.76 32.25
C SER A 127 14.01 -13.16 30.95
N ALA A 128 14.92 -12.33 30.45
CA ALA A 128 15.72 -12.67 29.28
C ALA A 128 17.20 -12.38 29.55
N ALA A 129 18.05 -13.20 28.93
CA ALA A 129 19.51 -13.02 28.93
C ALA A 129 19.95 -12.39 27.61
N VAL A 130 20.96 -11.52 27.65
CA VAL A 130 21.61 -10.98 26.47
C VAL A 130 22.53 -12.04 25.87
N VAL A 131 22.30 -12.43 24.64
CA VAL A 131 23.15 -13.37 23.89
C VAL A 131 24.22 -12.61 23.13
N VAL A 132 23.83 -11.52 22.46
CA VAL A 132 24.69 -10.62 21.69
C VAL A 132 24.24 -9.19 21.93
N ALA A 133 25.18 -8.27 22.09
CA ALA A 133 24.96 -6.84 22.04
C ALA A 133 25.94 -6.22 21.02
N ASP A 134 25.42 -5.45 20.09
CA ASP A 134 26.20 -4.67 19.12
C ASP A 134 25.85 -3.17 19.25
N PRO A 135 26.53 -2.45 20.14
CA PRO A 135 26.30 -1.01 20.31
C PRO A 135 26.62 -0.19 19.08
N LYS A 136 27.46 -0.68 18.15
CA LYS A 136 27.81 0.05 16.92
C LYS A 136 26.67 0.09 15.90
N ARG A 137 25.81 -0.93 15.93
CA ARG A 137 24.62 -1.01 15.07
C ARG A 137 23.33 -0.73 15.83
N ASP A 138 23.43 -0.55 17.15
CA ASP A 138 22.28 -0.44 18.05
C ASP A 138 21.35 -1.65 17.98
N VAL A 139 21.89 -2.86 18.01
CA VAL A 139 21.12 -4.11 17.99
C VAL A 139 21.56 -5.03 19.11
N ALA A 140 20.60 -5.75 19.68
CA ALA A 140 20.87 -6.81 20.65
C ALA A 140 19.99 -8.03 20.37
N VAL A 141 20.51 -9.20 20.75
CA VAL A 141 19.80 -10.49 20.69
C VAL A 141 19.59 -10.99 22.11
N LEU A 142 18.37 -11.35 22.43
CA LEU A 142 17.96 -11.84 23.73
C LEU A 142 17.44 -13.27 23.61
N ASN A 143 17.70 -14.06 24.69
CA ASN A 143 17.09 -15.37 24.87
C ASN A 143 16.22 -15.34 26.13
N PRO A 144 14.88 -15.56 26.00
CA PRO A 144 13.98 -15.62 27.16
C PRO A 144 14.23 -16.88 27.99
N ALA A 145 14.05 -16.77 29.31
CA ALA A 145 14.25 -17.89 30.22
C ALA A 145 13.12 -18.94 30.13
N SER A 146 11.95 -18.54 29.71
CA SER A 146 10.81 -19.43 29.44
C SER A 146 9.98 -18.89 28.30
N LEU A 147 9.28 -19.77 27.58
CA LEU A 147 8.46 -19.46 26.43
C LEU A 147 6.98 -19.53 26.78
N PRO A 148 6.11 -18.81 26.06
CA PRO A 148 4.67 -19.01 26.11
C PRO A 148 4.31 -20.37 25.47
N GLU A 149 3.05 -20.77 25.61
CA GLU A 149 2.56 -22.02 25.01
C GLU A 149 2.71 -22.03 23.47
N VAL A 150 2.54 -20.85 22.85
CA VAL A 150 2.70 -20.70 21.39
C VAL A 150 3.68 -19.58 21.10
N VAL A 151 4.76 -19.93 20.40
CA VAL A 151 5.75 -19.00 19.88
C VAL A 151 5.47 -18.78 18.40
N VAL A 152 5.37 -17.51 17.97
CA VAL A 152 5.15 -17.15 16.57
C VAL A 152 6.30 -16.26 16.10
N PRO A 153 7.32 -16.81 15.41
CA PRO A 153 8.39 -16.01 14.84
C PRO A 153 7.88 -15.12 13.71
N ALA A 154 8.43 -13.93 13.58
CA ALA A 154 8.16 -13.04 12.46
C ALA A 154 8.81 -13.58 11.18
N ALA A 155 8.10 -13.50 10.08
CA ALA A 155 8.67 -13.78 8.78
C ALA A 155 9.65 -12.65 8.38
N LEU A 156 10.88 -13.04 8.05
CA LEU A 156 11.94 -12.10 7.73
C LEU A 156 11.95 -11.79 6.23
N GLY A 157 12.19 -10.52 5.90
CA GLY A 157 12.28 -10.01 4.54
C GLY A 157 13.71 -9.76 4.09
N GLY A 158 13.82 -9.05 3.00
CA GLY A 158 15.11 -8.65 2.41
C GLY A 158 15.31 -7.14 2.41
N GLY A 159 15.81 -6.64 1.28
CA GLY A 159 16.01 -5.20 1.07
C GLY A 159 14.69 -4.42 0.95
N ALA A 160 14.81 -3.12 1.02
CA ALA A 160 13.73 -2.17 0.83
C ALA A 160 14.07 -1.20 -0.30
N ASP A 161 13.05 -0.70 -1.00
CA ASP A 161 13.20 0.34 -2.01
C ASP A 161 12.64 1.66 -1.48
N VAL A 162 13.25 2.78 -1.89
CA VAL A 162 12.73 4.13 -1.54
C VAL A 162 11.35 4.31 -2.15
N GLY A 163 10.40 4.81 -1.36
CA GLY A 163 9.00 4.95 -1.73
C GLY A 163 8.14 3.69 -1.50
N ALA A 164 8.76 2.55 -1.14
CA ALA A 164 8.00 1.35 -0.81
C ALA A 164 7.18 1.55 0.47
N PRO A 165 5.91 1.05 0.51
CA PRO A 165 5.10 1.10 1.71
C PRO A 165 5.71 0.28 2.84
N VAL A 166 5.66 0.83 4.05
CA VAL A 166 6.09 0.15 5.28
C VAL A 166 5.06 0.25 6.39
N VAL A 167 5.13 -0.71 7.30
CA VAL A 167 4.33 -0.75 8.52
C VAL A 167 5.29 -0.91 9.71
N ALA A 168 5.17 -0.04 10.70
CA ALA A 168 5.90 -0.16 11.96
C ALA A 168 4.97 -0.73 13.04
N VAL A 169 5.46 -1.73 13.78
CA VAL A 169 4.75 -2.37 14.91
C VAL A 169 5.66 -2.37 16.12
N GLY A 170 5.15 -1.89 17.24
CA GLY A 170 5.89 -1.81 18.49
C GLY A 170 4.98 -1.39 19.65
N ASN A 171 5.59 -0.98 20.76
CA ASN A 171 4.90 -0.65 22.02
C ASN A 171 5.20 0.79 22.48
N PRO A 172 4.89 1.82 21.66
CA PRO A 172 5.20 3.21 22.00
C PRO A 172 4.50 3.63 23.30
N LEU A 173 5.23 4.33 24.15
CA LEU A 173 4.69 4.89 25.41
C LEU A 173 4.05 3.85 26.34
N GLY A 174 4.38 2.56 26.19
CA GLY A 174 3.74 1.46 26.92
C GLY A 174 2.35 1.08 26.39
N LEU A 175 1.91 1.67 25.30
CA LEU A 175 0.72 1.24 24.56
C LEU A 175 1.11 0.01 23.76
N ALA A 176 0.80 -1.17 24.31
CA ALA A 176 1.07 -2.43 23.65
C ALA A 176 0.37 -2.50 22.27
N ASP A 177 1.02 -3.18 21.33
CA ASP A 177 0.45 -3.50 20.03
C ASP A 177 0.05 -2.29 19.18
N SER A 178 0.88 -1.25 19.15
CA SER A 178 0.63 -0.09 18.28
C SER A 178 1.15 -0.33 16.86
N VAL A 179 0.41 0.14 15.88
CA VAL A 179 0.75 0.06 14.46
C VAL A 179 0.67 1.43 13.79
N SER A 180 1.64 1.72 12.94
CA SER A 180 1.62 2.88 12.05
C SER A 180 2.06 2.47 10.64
N ALA A 181 1.73 3.29 9.63
CA ALA A 181 2.09 3.04 8.24
C ALA A 181 2.72 4.29 7.62
N GLY A 182 3.59 4.07 6.67
CA GLY A 182 4.31 5.10 5.94
C GLY A 182 5.04 4.52 4.74
N VAL A 183 6.14 5.17 4.35
CA VAL A 183 7.01 4.73 3.25
C VAL A 183 8.48 4.75 3.66
N VAL A 184 9.29 4.01 2.94
CA VAL A 184 10.76 4.16 3.01
C VAL A 184 11.13 5.52 2.42
N SER A 185 11.64 6.43 3.25
CA SER A 185 12.05 7.77 2.85
C SER A 185 13.49 7.82 2.33
N GLY A 186 14.32 6.83 2.67
CA GLY A 186 15.71 6.77 2.22
C GLY A 186 16.43 5.52 2.74
N LEU A 187 17.54 5.20 2.08
CA LEU A 187 18.39 4.07 2.43
C LEU A 187 19.82 4.54 2.72
N ASN A 188 20.62 3.70 3.40
CA ASN A 188 22.00 3.97 3.76
C ASN A 188 22.18 5.29 4.51
N ARG A 189 21.22 5.63 5.36
CA ARG A 189 21.27 6.86 6.17
C ARG A 189 22.22 6.73 7.35
N THR A 190 22.77 7.87 7.74
CA THR A 190 23.51 8.02 8.99
C THR A 190 22.69 8.91 9.93
N ALA A 191 22.44 8.44 11.12
CA ALA A 191 21.77 9.17 12.20
C ALA A 191 22.72 9.43 13.35
N GLN A 192 22.69 10.65 13.88
CA GLN A 192 23.35 11.02 15.14
C GLN A 192 22.29 11.05 16.24
N THR A 193 22.52 10.31 17.30
CA THR A 193 21.64 10.23 18.47
C THR A 193 22.43 10.57 19.74
N SER A 194 21.77 10.62 20.89
CA SER A 194 22.45 10.72 22.19
C SER A 194 23.41 9.56 22.45
N ASP A 195 23.08 8.39 21.91
CA ASP A 195 23.78 7.13 22.19
C ASP A 195 24.90 6.82 21.18
N GLY A 196 24.98 7.61 20.09
CA GLY A 196 26.04 7.45 19.10
C GLY A 196 25.63 7.82 17.67
N THR A 197 26.53 7.49 16.74
CA THR A 197 26.33 7.66 15.29
C THR A 197 26.14 6.28 14.67
N TYR A 198 24.99 6.07 14.05
CA TYR A 198 24.62 4.82 13.39
C TYR A 198 24.54 5.04 11.89
N SER A 199 25.05 4.09 11.09
CA SER A 199 25.09 4.17 9.63
C SER A 199 24.44 2.97 8.96
N GLY A 200 24.09 3.09 7.67
CA GLY A 200 23.45 2.02 6.90
C GLY A 200 21.98 1.86 7.21
N LEU A 201 21.34 2.86 7.79
CA LEU A 201 19.96 2.80 8.27
C LEU A 201 18.95 2.95 7.14
N ILE A 202 17.77 2.34 7.33
CA ILE A 202 16.53 2.62 6.59
C ILE A 202 15.87 3.81 7.27
N GLN A 203 15.63 4.89 6.51
CA GLN A 203 14.81 6.01 6.93
C GLN A 203 13.37 5.78 6.49
N PHE A 204 12.39 6.06 7.35
CA PHE A 204 10.96 5.92 7.07
C PHE A 204 10.15 7.00 7.80
N ASP A 205 8.88 7.19 7.39
CA ASP A 205 7.98 8.21 7.93
C ASP A 205 6.75 7.65 8.68
N ALA A 206 6.64 6.34 8.83
CA ALA A 206 5.65 5.76 9.73
C ALA A 206 5.90 6.25 11.17
N SER A 207 4.85 6.70 11.86
CA SER A 207 4.96 7.30 13.19
C SER A 207 5.51 6.30 14.21
N VAL A 208 6.59 6.67 14.88
CA VAL A 208 7.23 5.92 15.97
C VAL A 208 7.56 6.87 17.11
N ASN A 209 7.56 6.37 18.34
CA ASN A 209 7.80 7.13 19.55
C ASN A 209 8.64 6.30 20.53
N PRO A 210 9.14 6.87 21.64
CA PRO A 210 9.81 6.13 22.69
C PRO A 210 9.01 4.88 23.09
N GLY A 211 9.66 3.72 23.10
CA GLY A 211 9.04 2.39 23.27
C GLY A 211 8.81 1.63 21.96
N SER A 212 8.79 2.29 20.78
CA SER A 212 8.82 1.61 19.49
C SER A 212 10.21 1.03 19.17
N SER A 213 11.27 1.50 19.83
CA SER A 213 12.65 1.00 19.69
C SER A 213 12.70 -0.51 19.92
N GLY A 214 13.35 -1.24 19.03
CA GLY A 214 13.38 -2.71 19.00
C GLY A 214 12.19 -3.35 18.28
N GLY A 215 11.15 -2.59 17.90
CA GLY A 215 9.99 -3.07 17.17
C GLY A 215 10.27 -3.38 15.69
N ALA A 216 9.30 -3.97 15.02
CA ALA A 216 9.40 -4.39 13.63
C ALA A 216 9.10 -3.24 12.66
N LEU A 217 9.97 -3.06 11.65
CA LEU A 217 9.64 -2.38 10.41
C LEU A 217 9.36 -3.44 9.34
N LEU A 218 8.18 -3.40 8.74
CA LEU A 218 7.66 -4.42 7.85
C LEU A 218 7.46 -3.86 6.43
N ASP A 219 7.62 -4.71 5.43
CA ASP A 219 7.22 -4.38 4.06
C ASP A 219 5.70 -4.58 3.84
N ALA A 220 5.21 -4.26 2.64
CA ALA A 220 3.80 -4.39 2.25
C ALA A 220 3.28 -5.85 2.24
N ARG A 221 4.15 -6.85 2.40
CA ARG A 221 3.81 -8.27 2.52
C ARG A 221 3.73 -8.71 3.98
N GLY A 222 4.19 -7.87 4.90
CA GLY A 222 4.29 -8.16 6.33
C GLY A 222 5.57 -8.91 6.70
N LEU A 223 6.62 -8.78 5.90
CA LEU A 223 7.95 -9.33 6.21
C LEU A 223 8.79 -8.27 6.94
N VAL A 224 9.49 -8.66 7.98
CA VAL A 224 10.38 -7.78 8.74
C VAL A 224 11.59 -7.41 7.88
N ILE A 225 11.72 -6.14 7.52
CA ILE A 225 12.84 -5.59 6.74
C ILE A 225 13.86 -4.84 7.62
N GLY A 226 13.46 -4.48 8.85
CA GLY A 226 14.34 -3.78 9.78
C GLY A 226 13.82 -3.78 11.21
N ILE A 227 14.73 -3.42 12.14
CA ILE A 227 14.43 -3.21 13.56
C ILE A 227 14.49 -1.71 13.84
N VAL A 228 13.41 -1.15 14.38
CA VAL A 228 13.30 0.27 14.71
C VAL A 228 14.31 0.61 15.82
N VAL A 229 15.12 1.65 15.60
CA VAL A 229 16.18 2.00 16.58
C VAL A 229 16.15 3.45 17.03
N SER A 230 15.64 4.38 16.23
CA SER A 230 15.72 5.80 16.58
C SER A 230 14.67 6.63 15.85
N ILE A 231 14.40 7.82 16.41
CA ILE A 231 13.75 8.94 15.74
C ILE A 231 14.76 10.06 15.51
N ALA A 232 14.70 10.76 14.39
CA ALA A 232 15.43 12.01 14.27
C ALA A 232 14.73 13.06 15.12
N ASN A 233 15.49 13.64 16.04
CA ASN A 233 14.97 14.70 16.90
C ASN A 233 15.82 15.96 16.77
N PRO A 234 15.58 16.82 15.76
CA PRO A 234 16.33 18.05 15.55
C PRO A 234 16.16 19.07 16.69
N ALA A 235 15.07 18.96 17.45
CA ALA A 235 14.74 19.89 18.54
C ALA A 235 15.10 19.35 19.95
N ARG A 236 15.64 18.13 20.07
CA ARG A 236 15.86 17.42 21.34
C ARG A 236 14.58 17.21 22.17
N GLU A 237 13.45 17.19 21.52
CA GLU A 237 12.17 16.82 22.12
C GLU A 237 11.91 15.33 21.85
N ASP A 238 11.34 14.61 22.80
CA ASP A 238 11.02 13.16 22.67
C ASP A 238 9.77 12.94 21.80
N ALA A 239 9.65 13.71 20.72
CA ALA A 239 8.51 13.69 19.81
C ALA A 239 8.92 13.29 18.38
N PHE A 240 8.09 12.49 17.72
CA PHE A 240 8.28 12.11 16.34
C PHE A 240 8.12 13.31 15.39
N ALA A 241 9.17 13.61 14.64
CA ALA A 241 9.21 14.72 13.67
C ALA A 241 9.03 14.25 12.21
N GLY A 242 8.41 13.09 11.97
CA GLY A 242 8.25 12.53 10.61
C GLY A 242 9.46 11.77 10.10
N ILE A 243 10.45 11.47 10.95
CA ILE A 243 11.67 10.76 10.56
C ILE A 243 11.98 9.66 11.58
N GLY A 244 11.79 8.41 11.17
CA GLY A 244 12.22 7.21 11.91
C GLY A 244 13.38 6.51 11.22
N PHE A 245 14.15 5.75 11.98
CA PHE A 245 15.25 4.94 11.49
C PHE A 245 15.15 3.50 11.96
N ALA A 246 15.56 2.57 11.07
CA ALA A 246 15.65 1.15 11.40
C ALA A 246 16.97 0.56 10.89
N VAL A 247 17.52 -0.37 11.64
CA VAL A 247 18.62 -1.20 11.17
C VAL A 247 18.07 -2.26 10.23
N PRO A 248 18.61 -2.43 9.00
CA PRO A 248 18.19 -3.50 8.11
C PRO A 248 18.27 -4.87 8.78
N ILE A 249 17.27 -5.73 8.60
CA ILE A 249 17.18 -7.02 9.29
C ILE A 249 18.39 -7.92 9.04
N GLY A 250 18.93 -7.94 7.83
CA GLY A 250 20.14 -8.68 7.51
C GLY A 250 21.36 -8.20 8.29
N ALA A 251 21.49 -6.89 8.54
CA ALA A 251 22.55 -6.32 9.37
C ALA A 251 22.32 -6.62 10.87
N ALA A 252 21.06 -6.60 11.33
CA ALA A 252 20.70 -6.92 12.70
C ALA A 252 21.06 -8.37 13.07
N LEU A 253 20.86 -9.32 12.17
CA LEU A 253 21.14 -10.73 12.38
C LEU A 253 22.61 -11.11 12.18
N SER A 254 23.37 -10.39 11.34
CA SER A 254 24.77 -10.70 11.05
C SER A 254 25.72 -10.45 12.25
N GLY A 255 25.32 -9.63 13.21
CA GLY A 255 26.04 -9.41 14.47
C GLY A 255 26.05 -10.63 15.42
N GLY A 256 25.11 -11.56 15.21
CA GLY A 256 24.99 -12.80 16.01
C GLY A 256 25.75 -14.00 15.50
N SER A 257 26.40 -13.94 14.35
CA SER A 257 27.24 -15.04 13.86
C SER A 257 28.47 -15.16 14.70
N ARG A 258 28.45 -16.07 15.68
CA ARG A 258 29.69 -16.61 16.30
C ARG A 258 30.51 -17.19 15.15
N THR A 259 31.68 -16.63 14.90
CA THR A 259 32.76 -17.31 14.20
C THR A 259 33.21 -18.49 15.10
N GLY A 260 32.50 -19.61 15.00
CA GLY A 260 33.03 -20.89 15.45
C GLY A 260 34.23 -21.21 14.54
N PRO A 261 35.33 -21.82 15.08
CA PRO A 261 36.47 -22.20 14.28
C PRO A 261 36.01 -23.17 13.20
N GLY A 262 36.18 -22.75 11.91
CA GLY A 262 35.82 -23.54 10.78
C GLY A 262 36.52 -24.90 10.77
N HIS A 263 35.73 -25.96 10.85
CA HIS A 263 36.14 -27.26 10.32
C HIS A 263 35.78 -27.23 8.84
N GLY A 264 36.76 -26.87 8.03
CA GLY A 264 36.71 -27.10 6.60
C GLY A 264 36.62 -28.61 6.33
N PRO A 265 35.91 -29.04 5.25
CA PRO A 265 35.90 -30.45 4.86
C PRO A 265 37.32 -30.85 4.46
N GLN A 266 37.86 -31.81 5.14
CA GLN A 266 39.04 -32.54 4.66
C GLN A 266 38.57 -33.50 3.59
N ILE A 267 39.18 -33.40 2.45
CA ILE A 267 39.05 -34.30 1.28
C ILE A 267 39.45 -35.71 1.66
#